data_4565a49699581928175995addcd20f35
#
_entry.id   4565a49699581928175995addcd20f35
#
_cell.length_a   1.000
_cell.length_b   1.000
_cell.length_c   1.000
_cell.angle_alpha   90.00
_cell.angle_beta   90.00
_cell.angle_gamma   90.00
#
_symmetry.space_group_name_H-M   'P 1'
#
loop_
_entity.id
_entity.type
_entity.pdbx_description
1 polymer ?
#
loop_
_entity_poly.entity_id
_entity_poly.type
_entity_poly.pdbx_seq_one_letter_code
_entity_poly.pdbx_strand_id
1 'polypeptide(L)'
;MAETAVAKQPSQKALAVKNFQAVMNNSYYQTLLQNTLKDNKGAFTTSLMELFTSDPQLMQCDPNALMGEAVKAAGLRLPINKQLGQAYIVVFKNKDKATGQLVPTPTLIIGTKGYINLALRTDKYKNINKGTVYEGEFQGFDKVTGSLDISGEKISDVPVGYFAYFKQKSGFEKIMYMTIDDVCKFAKTYAPTVKFSKFTWQELRDLGIKQSVEGEGGGLGWFAGFQDMAEKTVLRQLLSSWGELSVDAAQVINADERPSAIQQRDEEFAEDKKVIVVDAETGEIKDEAGSNASAATAEPQTSSHRKLV
;
A
#
# COMPACT_ATOMS: atom_id res chain seq x y z
N MET A 1 -49.82 36.23 12.28
CA MET A 1 -48.38 36.26 12.52
C MET A 1 -47.84 34.90 12.03
N ALA A 2 -47.14 34.93 10.90
CA ALA A 2 -46.53 33.72 10.33
C ALA A 2 -45.15 33.55 10.96
N GLU A 3 -44.97 32.47 11.71
CA GLU A 3 -43.69 32.04 12.29
C GLU A 3 -42.80 31.54 11.16
N THR A 4 -41.82 32.33 10.81
CA THR A 4 -40.79 31.93 9.83
C THR A 4 -39.91 30.90 10.50
N ALA A 5 -40.11 29.60 10.17
CA ALA A 5 -39.23 28.51 10.59
C ALA A 5 -37.83 28.77 10.01
N VAL A 6 -36.90 29.15 10.87
CA VAL A 6 -35.45 29.26 10.52
C VAL A 6 -34.94 27.87 10.26
N ALA A 7 -34.69 27.54 9.00
CA ALA A 7 -34.09 26.28 8.59
C ALA A 7 -32.71 26.18 9.24
N LYS A 8 -32.57 25.28 10.19
CA LYS A 8 -31.32 24.97 10.91
C LYS A 8 -30.27 24.52 9.89
N GLN A 9 -29.19 25.26 9.74
CA GLN A 9 -28.09 24.87 8.84
C GLN A 9 -27.59 23.46 9.20
N PRO A 10 -27.39 22.58 8.21
CA PRO A 10 -26.93 21.23 8.46
C PRO A 10 -25.55 21.27 9.13
N SER A 11 -25.33 20.41 10.13
CA SER A 11 -24.03 20.30 10.78
C SER A 11 -22.96 19.90 9.75
N GLN A 12 -21.70 20.30 9.96
CA GLN A 12 -20.57 19.91 9.08
C GLN A 12 -20.53 18.39 8.84
N LYS A 13 -20.83 17.61 9.87
CA LYS A 13 -20.94 16.14 9.76
C LYS A 13 -22.04 15.72 8.79
N ALA A 14 -23.22 16.32 8.88
CA ALA A 14 -24.34 16.01 7.98
C ALA A 14 -24.03 16.37 6.52
N LEU A 15 -23.31 17.49 6.31
CA LEU A 15 -22.86 17.89 4.98
C LEU A 15 -21.82 16.90 4.41
N ALA A 16 -20.82 16.48 5.20
CA ALA A 16 -19.83 15.51 4.79
C ALA A 16 -20.48 14.17 4.40
N VAL A 17 -21.44 13.69 5.20
CA VAL A 17 -22.19 12.45 4.91
C VAL A 17 -22.98 12.59 3.61
N LYS A 18 -23.68 13.72 3.41
CA LYS A 18 -24.44 13.98 2.17
C LYS A 18 -23.54 14.00 0.95
N ASN A 19 -22.38 14.67 1.05
CA ASN A 19 -21.41 14.74 -0.05
C ASN A 19 -20.85 13.35 -0.40
N PHE A 20 -20.48 12.57 0.60
CA PHE A 20 -19.99 11.22 0.38
C PHE A 20 -21.06 10.30 -0.22
N GLN A 21 -22.31 10.38 0.26
CA GLN A 21 -23.44 9.67 -0.34
C GLN A 21 -23.66 10.03 -1.82
N ALA A 22 -23.52 11.31 -2.16
CA ALA A 22 -23.67 11.77 -3.54
C ALA A 22 -22.57 11.14 -4.44
N VAL A 23 -21.30 11.11 -3.99
CA VAL A 23 -20.21 10.46 -4.71
C VAL A 23 -20.43 8.94 -4.81
N MET A 24 -20.80 8.29 -3.73
CA MET A 24 -21.06 6.86 -3.70
C MET A 24 -22.22 6.46 -4.64
N ASN A 25 -23.25 7.31 -4.77
CA ASN A 25 -24.40 7.09 -5.65
C ASN A 25 -24.15 7.52 -7.10
N ASN A 26 -22.97 8.04 -7.43
CA ASN A 26 -22.62 8.36 -8.81
C ASN A 26 -22.67 7.08 -9.67
N SER A 27 -23.28 7.17 -10.87
CA SER A 27 -23.49 6.04 -11.76
C SER A 27 -22.22 5.31 -12.13
N TYR A 28 -21.10 6.03 -12.29
CA TYR A 28 -19.80 5.45 -12.56
C TYR A 28 -19.36 4.47 -11.45
N TYR A 29 -19.35 4.96 -10.19
CA TYR A 29 -18.95 4.12 -9.05
C TYR A 29 -19.93 2.98 -8.80
N GLN A 30 -21.23 3.23 -8.98
CA GLN A 30 -22.26 2.21 -8.83
C GLN A 30 -22.09 1.06 -9.83
N THR A 31 -21.80 1.39 -11.09
CA THR A 31 -21.54 0.40 -12.14
C THR A 31 -20.26 -0.37 -11.87
N LEU A 32 -19.19 0.33 -11.48
CA LEU A 32 -17.90 -0.27 -11.17
C LEU A 32 -18.00 -1.27 -10.00
N LEU A 33 -18.63 -0.86 -8.91
CA LEU A 33 -18.85 -1.75 -7.75
C LEU A 33 -19.77 -2.93 -8.09
N GLN A 34 -20.80 -2.72 -8.93
CA GLN A 34 -21.69 -3.79 -9.37
C GLN A 34 -20.95 -4.85 -10.18
N ASN A 35 -20.11 -4.42 -11.13
CA ASN A 35 -19.34 -5.34 -11.97
C ASN A 35 -18.29 -6.12 -11.15
N THR A 36 -17.72 -5.49 -10.14
CA THR A 36 -16.63 -6.07 -9.31
C THR A 36 -17.16 -6.99 -8.22
N LEU A 37 -18.17 -6.55 -7.49
CA LEU A 37 -18.65 -7.21 -6.26
C LEU A 37 -19.93 -8.02 -6.47
N LYS A 38 -20.68 -7.76 -7.54
CA LYS A 38 -21.97 -8.43 -7.83
C LYS A 38 -22.90 -8.38 -6.61
N ASP A 39 -23.28 -9.54 -6.08
CA ASP A 39 -24.20 -9.68 -4.96
C ASP A 39 -23.65 -9.09 -3.63
N ASN A 40 -22.34 -8.96 -3.50
CA ASN A 40 -21.70 -8.42 -2.31
C ASN A 40 -21.64 -6.88 -2.27
N LYS A 41 -22.08 -6.18 -3.33
CA LYS A 41 -22.07 -4.73 -3.42
C LYS A 41 -22.80 -4.06 -2.24
N GLY A 42 -24.00 -4.54 -1.91
CA GLY A 42 -24.80 -3.96 -0.83
C GLY A 42 -24.08 -4.02 0.52
N ALA A 43 -23.54 -5.18 0.88
CA ALA A 43 -22.77 -5.34 2.12
C ALA A 43 -21.51 -4.46 2.14
N PHE A 44 -20.81 -4.35 1.01
CA PHE A 44 -19.61 -3.51 0.90
C PHE A 44 -19.94 -2.02 1.06
N THR A 45 -20.97 -1.51 0.39
CA THR A 45 -21.37 -0.10 0.48
C THR A 45 -21.87 0.26 1.87
N THR A 46 -22.59 -0.66 2.55
CA THR A 46 -22.99 -0.48 3.95
C THR A 46 -21.76 -0.37 4.86
N SER A 47 -20.82 -1.29 4.75
CA SER A 47 -19.56 -1.26 5.52
C SER A 47 -18.74 0.00 5.24
N LEU A 48 -18.73 0.50 4.01
CA LEU A 48 -18.04 1.73 3.64
C LEU A 48 -18.69 2.96 4.30
N MET A 49 -20.03 3.02 4.32
CA MET A 49 -20.76 4.08 5.00
C MET A 49 -20.56 4.04 6.51
N GLU A 50 -20.58 2.86 7.11
CA GLU A 50 -20.31 2.67 8.52
C GLU A 50 -18.89 3.13 8.88
N LEU A 51 -17.89 2.73 8.09
CA LEU A 51 -16.51 3.16 8.25
C LEU A 51 -16.39 4.69 8.18
N PHE A 52 -17.00 5.31 7.16
CA PHE A 52 -16.98 6.77 6.97
C PHE A 52 -17.62 7.52 8.14
N THR A 53 -18.78 7.05 8.60
CA THR A 53 -19.53 7.73 9.68
C THR A 53 -18.94 7.52 11.07
N SER A 54 -18.18 6.45 11.27
CA SER A 54 -17.51 6.12 12.54
C SER A 54 -16.15 6.79 12.71
N ASP A 55 -15.51 7.23 11.62
CA ASP A 55 -14.16 7.80 11.67
C ASP A 55 -14.16 9.29 11.28
N PRO A 56 -14.00 10.21 12.26
CA PRO A 56 -13.96 11.65 11.98
C PRO A 56 -12.85 12.10 11.05
N GLN A 57 -11.75 11.34 10.93
CA GLN A 57 -10.66 11.68 10.03
C GLN A 57 -11.04 11.41 8.57
N LEU A 58 -11.77 10.33 8.31
CA LEU A 58 -12.28 10.02 6.98
C LEU A 58 -13.28 11.07 6.48
N MET A 59 -14.06 11.68 7.39
CA MET A 59 -15.00 12.75 7.02
C MET A 59 -14.30 14.03 6.53
N GLN A 60 -13.01 14.20 6.83
CA GLN A 60 -12.20 15.34 6.38
C GLN A 60 -11.52 15.09 5.05
N CYS A 61 -11.52 13.85 4.57
CA CYS A 61 -10.92 13.49 3.29
C CYS A 61 -11.81 13.90 2.11
N ASP A 62 -11.17 14.06 0.94
CA ASP A 62 -11.92 14.17 -0.32
C ASP A 62 -12.75 12.89 -0.55
N PRO A 63 -14.09 13.02 -0.74
CA PRO A 63 -14.96 11.89 -0.98
C PRO A 63 -14.58 11.05 -2.21
N ASN A 64 -14.04 11.66 -3.27
CA ASN A 64 -13.62 10.92 -4.46
C ASN A 64 -12.33 10.13 -4.19
N ALA A 65 -11.38 10.70 -3.45
CA ALA A 65 -10.19 9.98 -3.03
C ALA A 65 -10.55 8.76 -2.18
N LEU A 66 -11.48 8.92 -1.24
CA LEU A 66 -11.97 7.80 -0.41
C LEU A 66 -12.65 6.72 -1.27
N MET A 67 -13.49 7.12 -2.23
CA MET A 67 -14.11 6.16 -3.16
C MET A 67 -13.06 5.43 -4.01
N GLY A 68 -12.00 6.12 -4.44
CA GLY A 68 -10.88 5.50 -5.16
C GLY A 68 -10.23 4.36 -4.36
N GLU A 69 -9.95 4.59 -3.08
CA GLU A 69 -9.37 3.57 -2.20
C GLU A 69 -10.37 2.42 -1.93
N ALA A 70 -11.65 2.74 -1.77
CA ALA A 70 -12.69 1.72 -1.62
C ALA A 70 -12.83 0.84 -2.87
N VAL A 71 -12.73 1.41 -4.07
CA VAL A 71 -12.74 0.66 -5.34
C VAL A 71 -11.54 -0.27 -5.45
N LYS A 72 -10.34 0.14 -5.01
CA LYS A 72 -9.17 -0.75 -4.95
C LYS A 72 -9.44 -1.95 -4.04
N ALA A 73 -10.00 -1.74 -2.84
CA ALA A 73 -10.38 -2.82 -1.94
C ALA A 73 -11.44 -3.75 -2.56
N ALA A 74 -12.43 -3.17 -3.26
CA ALA A 74 -13.44 -3.92 -3.99
C ALA A 74 -12.83 -4.77 -5.11
N GLY A 75 -11.88 -4.23 -5.89
CA GLY A 75 -11.14 -4.95 -6.93
C GLY A 75 -10.43 -6.18 -6.38
N LEU A 76 -9.84 -6.05 -5.21
CA LEU A 76 -9.24 -7.16 -4.47
C LEU A 76 -10.28 -8.08 -3.80
N ARG A 77 -11.55 -7.72 -3.81
CA ARG A 77 -12.64 -8.40 -3.07
C ARG A 77 -12.30 -8.57 -1.59
N LEU A 78 -11.65 -7.57 -1.00
CA LEU A 78 -11.33 -7.54 0.42
C LEU A 78 -12.37 -6.68 1.17
N PRO A 79 -13.01 -7.22 2.21
CA PRO A 79 -13.90 -6.43 3.05
C PRO A 79 -13.09 -5.40 3.84
N ILE A 80 -13.64 -4.17 3.89
CA ILE A 80 -13.03 -3.03 4.61
C ILE A 80 -13.49 -2.93 6.06
N ASN A 81 -14.10 -3.98 6.60
CA ASN A 81 -14.48 -4.05 7.99
C ASN A 81 -13.24 -4.28 8.87
N LYS A 82 -13.00 -3.35 9.83
CA LYS A 82 -11.85 -3.39 10.74
C LYS A 82 -11.77 -4.70 11.54
N GLN A 83 -12.90 -5.29 11.91
CA GLN A 83 -12.94 -6.53 12.70
C GLN A 83 -12.45 -7.75 11.92
N LEU A 84 -12.63 -7.76 10.61
CA LEU A 84 -12.18 -8.87 9.77
C LEU A 84 -10.65 -8.86 9.54
N GLY A 85 -10.00 -7.71 9.70
CA GLY A 85 -8.54 -7.60 9.61
C GLY A 85 -7.97 -7.84 8.21
N GLN A 86 -8.79 -7.74 7.15
CA GLN A 86 -8.36 -8.00 5.78
C GLN A 86 -7.91 -6.76 5.04
N ALA A 87 -8.65 -5.67 5.16
CA ALA A 87 -8.32 -4.37 4.56
C ALA A 87 -8.76 -3.23 5.48
N TYR A 88 -8.00 -2.16 5.46
CA TYR A 88 -8.23 -0.94 6.23
C TYR A 88 -8.09 0.25 5.31
N ILE A 89 -8.92 1.28 5.50
CA ILE A 89 -8.68 2.60 4.93
C ILE A 89 -8.25 3.50 6.08
N VAL A 90 -7.00 3.98 6.01
CA VAL A 90 -6.35 4.79 7.05
C VAL A 90 -6.06 6.17 6.48
N VAL A 91 -6.22 7.21 7.28
CA VAL A 91 -5.92 8.58 6.86
C VAL A 91 -4.48 8.95 7.20
N PHE A 92 -3.70 9.31 6.18
CA PHE A 92 -2.40 9.94 6.35
C PHE A 92 -2.48 11.43 6.02
N LYS A 93 -1.64 12.23 6.66
CA LYS A 93 -1.46 13.64 6.31
C LYS A 93 -0.34 13.75 5.29
N ASN A 94 -0.70 13.84 4.02
CA ASN A 94 0.25 13.99 2.93
C ASN A 94 0.35 15.46 2.52
N LYS A 95 1.55 15.86 2.08
CA LYS A 95 1.78 17.21 1.57
C LYS A 95 1.21 17.29 0.15
N ASP A 96 0.25 18.18 -0.05
CA ASP A 96 -0.28 18.47 -1.37
C ASP A 96 0.79 19.15 -2.22
N LYS A 97 1.01 18.66 -3.45
CA LYS A 97 2.07 19.13 -4.33
C LYS A 97 1.83 20.57 -4.83
N ALA A 98 0.57 20.95 -5.02
CA ALA A 98 0.19 22.26 -5.57
C ALA A 98 0.20 23.37 -4.50
N THR A 99 -0.32 23.06 -3.30
CA THR A 99 -0.48 24.05 -2.23
C THR A 99 0.59 23.97 -1.15
N GLY A 100 1.33 22.85 -1.08
CA GLY A 100 2.30 22.58 -0.02
C GLY A 100 1.68 22.30 1.36
N GLN A 101 0.35 22.28 1.47
CA GLN A 101 -0.36 22.05 2.72
C GLN A 101 -0.51 20.56 3.03
N LEU A 102 -0.64 20.25 4.32
CA LEU A 102 -0.92 18.88 4.74
C LEU A 102 -2.41 18.58 4.57
N VAL A 103 -2.73 17.65 3.67
CA VAL A 103 -4.10 17.26 3.35
C VAL A 103 -4.35 15.83 3.86
N PRO A 104 -5.49 15.58 4.53
CA PRO A 104 -5.87 14.23 4.95
C PRO A 104 -6.17 13.38 3.70
N THR A 105 -5.37 12.34 3.52
CA THR A 105 -5.41 11.44 2.35
C THR A 105 -5.78 10.04 2.81
N PRO A 106 -6.92 9.49 2.36
CA PRO A 106 -7.27 8.10 2.64
C PRO A 106 -6.34 7.18 1.86
N THR A 107 -5.94 6.08 2.48
CA THR A 107 -5.03 5.09 1.87
C THR A 107 -5.48 3.69 2.25
N LEU A 108 -5.62 2.83 1.27
CA LEU A 108 -5.90 1.41 1.47
C LEU A 108 -4.66 0.70 2.02
N ILE A 109 -4.82 0.00 3.12
CA ILE A 109 -3.80 -0.87 3.70
C ILE A 109 -4.34 -2.29 3.77
N ILE A 110 -3.63 -3.23 3.16
CA ILE A 110 -3.98 -4.65 3.27
C ILE A 110 -3.51 -5.17 4.62
N GLY A 111 -4.41 -5.81 5.36
CA GLY A 111 -4.10 -6.47 6.63
C GLY A 111 -3.43 -7.83 6.44
N THR A 112 -2.87 -8.38 7.50
CA THR A 112 -2.25 -9.72 7.47
C THR A 112 -3.20 -10.79 6.95
N LYS A 113 -4.45 -10.80 7.44
CA LYS A 113 -5.48 -11.73 6.96
C LYS A 113 -5.85 -11.49 5.50
N GLY A 114 -5.71 -10.24 5.01
CA GLY A 114 -5.89 -9.90 3.60
C GLY A 114 -4.83 -10.53 2.71
N TYR A 115 -3.55 -10.42 3.07
CA TYR A 115 -2.45 -11.08 2.34
C TYR A 115 -2.64 -12.59 2.26
N ILE A 116 -2.95 -13.22 3.39
CA ILE A 116 -3.21 -14.67 3.43
C ILE A 116 -4.40 -15.05 2.55
N ASN A 117 -5.49 -14.28 2.62
CA ASN A 117 -6.69 -14.53 1.80
C ASN A 117 -6.38 -14.40 0.30
N LEU A 118 -5.66 -13.36 -0.11
CA LEU A 118 -5.25 -13.17 -1.51
C LEU A 118 -4.37 -14.32 -2.01
N ALA A 119 -3.44 -14.81 -1.19
CA ALA A 119 -2.61 -15.96 -1.52
C ALA A 119 -3.45 -17.24 -1.64
N LEU A 120 -4.31 -17.53 -0.68
CA LEU A 120 -5.14 -18.74 -0.66
C LEU A 120 -6.13 -18.80 -1.84
N ARG A 121 -6.60 -17.65 -2.35
CA ARG A 121 -7.48 -17.60 -3.54
C ARG A 121 -6.84 -18.10 -4.82
N THR A 122 -5.51 -18.12 -4.90
CA THR A 122 -4.80 -18.68 -6.05
C THR A 122 -4.87 -20.19 -6.12
N ASP A 123 -5.32 -20.84 -5.05
CA ASP A 123 -5.34 -22.29 -4.87
C ASP A 123 -3.96 -22.98 -5.01
N LYS A 124 -2.88 -22.20 -4.90
CA LYS A 124 -1.51 -22.71 -5.04
C LYS A 124 -0.90 -23.17 -3.72
N TYR A 125 -1.39 -22.65 -2.60
CA TYR A 125 -0.76 -22.85 -1.29
C TYR A 125 -1.37 -24.05 -0.54
N LYS A 126 -0.48 -24.87 0.03
CA LYS A 126 -0.83 -25.93 0.97
C LYS A 126 -0.78 -25.44 2.42
N ASN A 127 0.19 -24.55 2.72
CA ASN A 127 0.36 -23.96 4.04
C ASN A 127 0.96 -22.55 3.91
N ILE A 128 0.52 -21.65 4.77
CA ILE A 128 1.10 -20.30 4.98
C ILE A 128 1.15 -20.09 6.49
N ASN A 129 2.31 -19.70 7.00
CA ASN A 129 2.51 -19.44 8.42
C ASN A 129 3.39 -18.20 8.62
N LYS A 130 3.29 -17.61 9.80
CA LYS A 130 4.13 -16.52 10.27
C LYS A 130 4.26 -16.62 11.79
N GLY A 131 5.30 -16.04 12.34
CA GLY A 131 5.46 -16.04 13.78
C GLY A 131 6.65 -15.22 14.24
N THR A 132 6.71 -15.10 15.55
CA THR A 132 7.82 -14.49 16.27
C THR A 132 8.76 -15.59 16.74
N VAL A 133 10.05 -15.32 16.68
CA VAL A 133 11.10 -16.18 17.25
C VAL A 133 11.60 -15.49 18.49
N TYR A 134 11.54 -16.20 19.60
CA TYR A 134 11.95 -15.67 20.92
C TYR A 134 13.35 -16.10 21.29
N GLU A 135 13.89 -15.46 22.31
CA GLU A 135 15.18 -15.79 22.89
C GLU A 135 15.21 -17.26 23.35
N GLY A 136 16.27 -17.96 22.96
CA GLY A 136 16.45 -19.38 23.18
C GLY A 136 15.94 -20.27 22.06
N GLU A 137 14.87 -19.90 21.36
CA GLU A 137 14.32 -20.71 20.26
C GLU A 137 15.24 -20.73 19.03
N PHE A 138 15.92 -19.60 18.75
CA PHE A 138 16.74 -19.46 17.54
C PHE A 138 18.06 -20.26 17.67
N GLN A 139 18.25 -21.22 16.77
CA GLN A 139 19.47 -22.04 16.66
C GLN A 139 20.28 -21.69 15.41
N GLY A 140 19.64 -21.19 14.35
CA GLY A 140 20.36 -20.78 13.16
C GLY A 140 19.45 -20.44 11.98
N PHE A 141 20.02 -19.72 11.03
CA PHE A 141 19.40 -19.42 9.74
C PHE A 141 20.44 -19.57 8.63
N ASP A 142 20.24 -20.56 7.76
CA ASP A 142 21.07 -20.75 6.58
C ASP A 142 20.59 -19.84 5.44
N LYS A 143 21.37 -18.84 5.11
CA LYS A 143 21.05 -17.86 4.06
C LYS A 143 21.06 -18.49 2.65
N VAL A 144 21.74 -19.61 2.45
CA VAL A 144 21.85 -20.26 1.13
C VAL A 144 20.60 -21.08 0.84
N THR A 145 20.25 -21.96 1.78
CA THR A 145 19.06 -22.80 1.64
C THR A 145 17.77 -22.10 2.07
N GLY A 146 17.88 -21.10 2.93
CA GLY A 146 16.75 -20.43 3.59
C GLY A 146 16.15 -21.26 4.72
N SER A 147 16.89 -22.27 5.23
CA SER A 147 16.45 -23.07 6.36
C SER A 147 16.54 -22.28 7.65
N LEU A 148 15.49 -22.33 8.46
CA LEU A 148 15.41 -21.71 9.77
C LEU A 148 15.29 -22.81 10.82
N ASP A 149 16.20 -22.83 11.78
CA ASP A 149 16.16 -23.70 12.94
C ASP A 149 15.72 -22.91 14.18
N ILE A 150 14.54 -23.25 14.68
CA ILE A 150 13.93 -22.69 15.90
C ILE A 150 13.56 -23.81 16.87
N SER A 151 14.37 -24.86 16.91
CA SER A 151 14.16 -26.04 17.77
C SER A 151 14.60 -25.83 19.22
N GLY A 152 15.21 -24.67 19.53
CA GLY A 152 15.65 -24.36 20.87
C GLY A 152 14.48 -24.12 21.84
N GLU A 153 14.77 -24.18 23.14
CA GLU A 153 13.77 -23.90 24.18
C GLU A 153 13.65 -22.40 24.40
N LYS A 154 12.41 -21.92 24.43
CA LYS A 154 12.12 -20.50 24.73
C LYS A 154 12.57 -20.15 26.16
N ILE A 155 13.46 -19.18 26.27
CA ILE A 155 14.01 -18.73 27.57
C ILE A 155 13.21 -17.51 28.10
N SER A 156 12.79 -16.62 27.21
CA SER A 156 12.09 -15.38 27.58
C SER A 156 11.07 -14.95 26.51
N ASP A 157 10.28 -13.91 26.82
CA ASP A 157 9.37 -13.27 25.87
C ASP A 157 10.05 -12.16 25.05
N VAL A 158 11.39 -12.13 25.01
CA VAL A 158 12.16 -11.20 24.20
C VAL A 158 12.21 -11.72 22.76
N PRO A 159 11.64 -10.97 21.79
CA PRO A 159 11.69 -11.37 20.37
C PRO A 159 13.10 -11.12 19.81
N VAL A 160 13.67 -12.12 19.16
CA VAL A 160 14.96 -12.02 18.45
C VAL A 160 14.77 -11.85 16.96
N GLY A 161 13.61 -12.26 16.43
CA GLY A 161 13.26 -12.12 15.02
C GLY A 161 11.85 -12.60 14.69
N TYR A 162 11.54 -12.51 13.42
CA TYR A 162 10.22 -12.84 12.88
C TYR A 162 10.41 -13.67 11.61
N PHE A 163 9.52 -14.64 11.42
CA PHE A 163 9.54 -15.46 10.22
C PHE A 163 8.19 -15.46 9.50
N ALA A 164 8.23 -15.76 8.23
CA ALA A 164 7.10 -16.16 7.42
C ALA A 164 7.51 -17.38 6.57
N TYR A 165 6.54 -18.24 6.33
CA TYR A 165 6.71 -19.49 5.60
C TYR A 165 5.52 -19.75 4.71
N PHE A 166 5.77 -20.31 3.55
CA PHE A 166 4.73 -20.99 2.79
C PHE A 166 5.24 -22.29 2.15
N LYS A 167 4.28 -23.17 1.91
CA LYS A 167 4.44 -24.36 1.07
C LYS A 167 3.36 -24.39 0.01
N GLN A 168 3.77 -24.52 -1.23
CA GLN A 168 2.85 -24.67 -2.35
C GLN A 168 2.45 -26.14 -2.57
N LYS A 169 1.34 -26.34 -3.30
CA LYS A 169 0.87 -27.68 -3.71
C LYS A 169 1.87 -28.37 -4.64
N SER A 170 2.66 -27.59 -5.40
CA SER A 170 3.77 -28.07 -6.25
C SER A 170 4.93 -28.70 -5.46
N GLY A 171 4.97 -28.49 -4.15
CA GLY A 171 6.09 -28.87 -3.28
C GLY A 171 7.09 -27.74 -3.03
N PHE A 172 7.04 -26.64 -3.82
CA PHE A 172 7.89 -25.47 -3.56
C PHE A 172 7.56 -24.87 -2.19
N GLU A 173 8.60 -24.62 -1.42
CA GLU A 173 8.46 -23.98 -0.11
C GLU A 173 9.55 -22.94 0.10
N LYS A 174 9.22 -21.90 0.86
CA LYS A 174 10.14 -20.82 1.17
C LYS A 174 9.89 -20.27 2.58
N ILE A 175 10.99 -19.96 3.26
CA ILE A 175 11.03 -19.26 4.53
C ILE A 175 11.69 -17.91 4.31
N MET A 176 11.18 -16.89 4.99
CA MET A 176 11.85 -15.62 5.17
C MET A 176 11.97 -15.35 6.67
N TYR A 177 13.16 -15.03 7.10
CA TYR A 177 13.48 -14.65 8.47
C TYR A 177 14.15 -13.28 8.48
N MET A 178 13.71 -12.43 9.38
CA MET A 178 14.32 -11.12 9.65
C MET A 178 14.55 -10.99 11.14
N THR A 179 15.74 -10.53 11.52
CA THR A 179 16.00 -10.17 12.92
C THR A 179 15.12 -8.99 13.33
N ILE A 180 14.87 -8.81 14.61
CA ILE A 180 14.13 -7.64 15.11
C ILE A 180 14.79 -6.33 14.65
N ASP A 181 16.12 -6.28 14.60
CA ASP A 181 16.87 -5.13 14.10
C ASP A 181 16.59 -4.85 12.62
N ASP A 182 16.59 -5.91 11.79
CA ASP A 182 16.32 -5.76 10.35
C ASP A 182 14.90 -5.28 10.11
N VAL A 183 13.94 -5.80 10.87
CA VAL A 183 12.54 -5.35 10.80
C VAL A 183 12.41 -3.88 11.19
N CYS A 184 13.09 -3.44 12.25
CA CYS A 184 13.07 -2.04 12.69
C CYS A 184 13.74 -1.10 11.68
N LYS A 185 14.88 -1.49 11.11
CA LYS A 185 15.56 -0.75 10.04
C LYS A 185 14.67 -0.66 8.80
N PHE A 186 14.03 -1.76 8.42
CA PHE A 186 13.08 -1.79 7.33
C PHE A 186 11.90 -0.83 7.59
N ALA A 187 11.30 -0.89 8.77
CA ALA A 187 10.20 0.00 9.15
C ALA A 187 10.63 1.48 9.12
N LYS A 188 11.85 1.79 9.60
CA LYS A 188 12.37 3.16 9.57
C LYS A 188 12.59 3.68 8.16
N THR A 189 12.91 2.80 7.24
CA THR A 189 13.15 3.17 5.83
C THR A 189 11.84 3.31 5.05
N TYR A 190 10.90 2.38 5.23
CA TYR A 190 9.76 2.22 4.33
C TYR A 190 8.38 2.51 4.95
N ALA A 191 8.21 2.38 6.28
CA ALA A 191 6.92 2.61 6.89
C ALA A 191 6.70 4.11 7.17
N PRO A 192 5.75 4.81 6.53
CA PRO A 192 5.59 6.27 6.65
C PRO A 192 5.45 6.75 8.09
N THR A 193 4.68 6.03 8.92
CA THR A 193 4.46 6.37 10.33
C THR A 193 5.74 6.34 11.15
N VAL A 194 6.66 5.41 10.84
CA VAL A 194 7.96 5.28 11.53
C VAL A 194 9.00 6.19 10.88
N LYS A 195 9.05 6.24 9.55
CA LYS A 195 10.01 7.05 8.77
C LYS A 195 9.98 8.51 9.18
N PHE A 196 8.79 9.09 9.29
CA PHE A 196 8.60 10.50 9.63
C PHE A 196 8.44 10.76 11.13
N SER A 197 8.50 9.72 11.96
CA SER A 197 8.52 9.85 13.43
C SER A 197 9.89 10.31 13.92
N LYS A 198 9.93 10.78 15.18
CA LYS A 198 11.18 11.08 15.87
C LYS A 198 11.92 9.83 16.37
N PHE A 199 11.26 8.68 16.37
CA PHE A 199 11.85 7.42 16.81
C PHE A 199 12.99 6.99 15.89
N THR A 200 14.11 6.61 16.49
CA THR A 200 15.17 5.84 15.84
C THR A 200 14.71 4.39 15.67
N TRP A 201 15.41 3.60 14.86
CA TRP A 201 15.09 2.18 14.74
C TRP A 201 15.39 1.41 16.03
N GLN A 202 16.38 1.85 16.84
CA GLN A 202 16.71 1.29 18.15
C GLN A 202 15.57 1.52 19.15
N GLU A 203 15.06 2.74 19.25
CA GLU A 203 13.93 3.05 20.12
C GLU A 203 12.66 2.28 19.70
N LEU A 204 12.47 2.06 18.41
CA LEU A 204 11.37 1.23 17.92
C LEU A 204 11.55 -0.25 18.33
N ARG A 205 12.78 -0.77 18.26
CA ARG A 205 13.13 -2.11 18.75
C ARG A 205 12.84 -2.25 20.24
N ASP A 206 13.33 -1.32 21.02
CA ASP A 206 13.18 -1.34 22.47
C ASP A 206 11.69 -1.27 22.88
N LEU A 207 10.89 -0.48 22.14
CA LEU A 207 9.43 -0.47 22.28
C LEU A 207 8.82 -1.85 21.96
N GLY A 208 9.25 -2.48 20.88
CA GLY A 208 8.76 -3.80 20.49
C GLY A 208 9.10 -4.89 21.52
N ILE A 209 10.32 -4.87 22.06
CA ILE A 209 10.74 -5.78 23.13
C ILE A 209 9.88 -5.54 24.37
N LYS A 210 9.72 -4.28 24.78
CA LYS A 210 8.90 -3.91 25.93
C LYS A 210 7.47 -4.42 25.80
N GLN A 211 6.82 -4.16 24.66
CA GLN A 211 5.44 -4.63 24.42
C GLN A 211 5.33 -6.16 24.49
N SER A 212 6.32 -6.88 23.99
CA SER A 212 6.32 -8.34 24.04
C SER A 212 6.48 -8.88 25.45
N VAL A 213 7.42 -8.35 26.22
CA VAL A 213 7.73 -8.80 27.59
C VAL A 213 6.62 -8.42 28.58
N GLU A 214 6.04 -7.24 28.43
CA GLU A 214 4.97 -6.75 29.31
C GLU A 214 3.58 -7.26 28.89
N GLY A 215 3.48 -7.97 27.77
CA GLY A 215 2.20 -8.41 27.21
C GLY A 215 1.33 -7.24 26.74
N GLU A 216 1.95 -6.09 26.50
CA GLU A 216 1.31 -4.91 25.96
C GLU A 216 1.29 -4.98 24.42
N GLY A 217 0.32 -4.34 23.81
CA GLY A 217 0.18 -4.34 22.35
C GLY A 217 -1.17 -4.81 21.91
N GLY A 218 -1.39 -4.91 20.60
CA GLY A 218 -2.69 -5.29 20.03
C GLY A 218 -3.46 -4.10 19.45
N GLY A 219 -2.86 -2.90 19.48
CA GLY A 219 -3.34 -1.75 18.72
C GLY A 219 -2.92 -1.79 17.26
N LEU A 220 -3.42 -0.85 16.45
CA LEU A 220 -3.08 -0.74 15.04
C LEU A 220 -1.78 0.06 14.86
N GLY A 221 -0.91 -0.44 13.98
CA GLY A 221 0.33 0.22 13.58
C GLY A 221 1.54 -0.08 14.48
N TRP A 222 2.70 0.43 14.07
CA TRP A 222 4.01 0.09 14.65
C TRP A 222 4.18 0.44 16.14
N PHE A 223 3.54 1.51 16.60
CA PHE A 223 3.70 1.97 17.98
C PHE A 223 2.74 1.32 18.97
N ALA A 224 1.63 0.75 18.47
CA ALA A 224 0.61 0.15 19.31
C ALA A 224 0.51 -1.38 19.18
N GLY A 225 1.01 -1.94 18.07
CA GLY A 225 0.98 -3.37 17.76
C GLY A 225 2.24 -3.77 17.00
N PHE A 226 3.40 -3.60 17.63
CA PHE A 226 4.69 -3.84 16.98
C PHE A 226 4.81 -5.25 16.44
N GLN A 227 4.49 -6.27 17.24
CA GLN A 227 4.60 -7.68 16.84
C GLN A 227 3.77 -7.99 15.58
N ASP A 228 2.51 -7.55 15.56
CA ASP A 228 1.63 -7.77 14.39
C ASP A 228 2.17 -7.10 13.13
N MET A 229 2.75 -5.90 13.26
CA MET A 229 3.35 -5.18 12.15
C MET A 229 4.66 -5.81 11.68
N ALA A 230 5.47 -6.33 12.60
CA ALA A 230 6.70 -7.05 12.29
C ALA A 230 6.41 -8.34 11.51
N GLU A 231 5.53 -9.19 12.04
CA GLU A 231 5.10 -10.43 11.38
C GLU A 231 4.44 -10.18 10.03
N LYS A 232 3.60 -9.12 9.93
CA LYS A 232 3.00 -8.68 8.67
C LYS A 232 4.06 -8.29 7.65
N THR A 233 5.08 -7.56 8.08
CA THR A 233 6.17 -7.10 7.23
C THR A 233 6.92 -8.28 6.60
N VAL A 234 7.31 -9.26 7.41
CA VAL A 234 8.02 -10.46 6.92
C VAL A 234 7.14 -11.28 5.98
N LEU A 235 5.85 -11.50 6.33
CA LEU A 235 4.91 -12.22 5.48
C LEU A 235 4.71 -11.51 4.13
N ARG A 236 4.55 -10.20 4.14
CA ARG A 236 4.40 -9.39 2.94
C ARG A 236 5.64 -9.51 2.04
N GLN A 237 6.85 -9.36 2.62
CA GLN A 237 8.11 -9.50 1.87
C GLN A 237 8.25 -10.89 1.25
N LEU A 238 7.87 -11.93 2.00
CA LEU A 238 7.89 -13.29 1.48
C LEU A 238 6.94 -13.47 0.30
N LEU A 239 5.69 -13.01 0.44
CA LEU A 239 4.66 -13.19 -0.59
C LEU A 239 4.91 -12.31 -1.82
N SER A 240 5.45 -11.10 -1.67
CA SER A 240 5.77 -10.22 -2.80
C SER A 240 6.97 -10.71 -3.60
N SER A 241 7.97 -11.32 -2.94
CA SER A 241 9.20 -11.74 -3.59
C SER A 241 9.12 -13.15 -4.18
N TRP A 242 8.38 -14.06 -3.54
CA TRP A 242 8.38 -15.49 -3.86
C TRP A 242 6.99 -16.10 -4.00
N GLY A 243 5.96 -15.37 -3.60
CA GLY A 243 4.60 -15.85 -3.60
C GLY A 243 3.94 -15.74 -4.97
N GLU A 244 3.02 -16.66 -5.26
CA GLU A 244 2.09 -16.52 -6.37
C GLU A 244 0.84 -15.79 -5.88
N LEU A 245 0.61 -14.59 -6.43
CA LEU A 245 -0.56 -13.76 -6.17
C LEU A 245 -1.27 -13.47 -7.49
N SER A 246 -2.55 -13.15 -7.44
CA SER A 246 -3.23 -12.67 -8.63
C SER A 246 -2.60 -11.36 -9.13
N VAL A 247 -2.69 -11.08 -10.42
CA VAL A 247 -2.11 -9.88 -11.03
C VAL A 247 -2.62 -8.61 -10.33
N ASP A 248 -3.92 -8.55 -10.03
CA ASP A 248 -4.52 -7.42 -9.33
C ASP A 248 -3.95 -7.25 -7.92
N ALA A 249 -3.76 -8.37 -7.20
CA ALA A 249 -3.16 -8.36 -5.87
C ALA A 249 -1.69 -7.94 -5.90
N ALA A 250 -0.92 -8.42 -6.86
CA ALA A 250 0.49 -8.06 -7.02
C ALA A 250 0.66 -6.56 -7.31
N GLN A 251 -0.18 -5.96 -8.15
CA GLN A 251 -0.13 -4.53 -8.44
C GLN A 251 -0.38 -3.67 -7.20
N VAL A 252 -1.39 -4.00 -6.39
CA VAL A 252 -1.71 -3.23 -5.18
C VAL A 252 -0.64 -3.42 -4.10
N ILE A 253 -0.11 -4.63 -3.95
CA ILE A 253 0.97 -4.92 -3.00
C ILE A 253 2.24 -4.15 -3.36
N ASN A 254 2.60 -4.13 -4.64
CA ASN A 254 3.76 -3.38 -5.13
C ASN A 254 3.57 -1.86 -4.99
N ALA A 255 2.35 -1.36 -5.18
CA ALA A 255 2.04 0.06 -4.96
C ALA A 255 2.18 0.46 -3.47
N ASP A 256 1.82 -0.45 -2.55
CA ASP A 256 2.00 -0.26 -1.10
C ASP A 256 3.49 -0.34 -0.67
N GLU A 257 4.36 -0.96 -1.48
CA GLU A 257 5.81 -1.07 -1.24
C GLU A 257 6.62 0.14 -1.70
N ARG A 258 6.08 0.93 -2.63
CA ARG A 258 6.84 2.06 -3.17
C ARG A 258 6.93 3.18 -2.14
N PRO A 259 8.13 3.53 -1.66
CA PRO A 259 8.32 4.77 -0.92
C PRO A 259 7.86 5.93 -1.80
N SER A 260 7.29 6.96 -1.21
CA SER A 260 6.88 8.19 -1.94
C SER A 260 7.98 8.75 -2.85
N ALA A 261 9.25 8.49 -2.54
CA ALA A 261 10.42 8.86 -3.36
C ALA A 261 10.56 8.03 -4.65
N ILE A 262 10.08 6.78 -4.68
CA ILE A 262 10.09 5.94 -5.89
C ILE A 262 8.90 6.29 -6.77
N GLN A 263 7.74 6.59 -6.19
CA GLN A 263 6.61 7.14 -6.93
C GLN A 263 6.98 8.47 -7.59
N GLN A 264 7.72 9.34 -6.90
CA GLN A 264 8.24 10.60 -7.48
C GLN A 264 9.19 10.35 -8.65
N ARG A 265 10.04 9.32 -8.58
CA ARG A 265 10.98 8.99 -9.66
C ARG A 265 10.28 8.37 -10.88
N ASP A 266 9.28 7.51 -10.66
CA ASP A 266 8.48 6.93 -11.75
C ASP A 266 7.59 7.97 -12.44
N GLU A 267 7.09 8.99 -11.68
CA GLU A 267 6.37 10.14 -12.24
C GLU A 267 7.32 11.06 -13.01
N GLU A 268 8.54 11.30 -12.53
CA GLU A 268 9.59 12.08 -13.21
C GLU A 268 10.02 11.40 -14.52
N PHE A 269 10.16 10.06 -14.55
CA PHE A 269 10.38 9.29 -15.78
C PHE A 269 9.13 9.18 -16.68
N ALA A 270 7.92 9.38 -16.15
CA ALA A 270 6.71 9.41 -16.95
C ALA A 270 6.52 10.79 -17.63
N GLU A 271 6.97 11.87 -17.00
CA GLU A 271 6.98 13.21 -17.60
C GLU A 271 8.01 13.34 -18.74
N ASP A 272 9.11 12.57 -18.70
CA ASP A 272 10.09 12.50 -19.80
C ASP A 272 9.64 11.63 -21.00
N LYS A 273 8.54 10.89 -20.87
CA LYS A 273 7.89 10.29 -22.03
C LYS A 273 7.10 11.35 -22.76
N LYS A 274 7.77 12.08 -23.65
CA LYS A 274 7.13 12.90 -24.68
C LYS A 274 6.03 12.07 -25.34
N VAL A 275 4.80 12.49 -25.14
CA VAL A 275 3.66 11.90 -25.86
C VAL A 275 3.86 12.28 -27.32
N ILE A 276 4.31 11.32 -28.12
CA ILE A 276 4.38 11.47 -29.57
C ILE A 276 2.95 11.39 -30.07
N VAL A 277 2.35 12.52 -30.34
CA VAL A 277 1.06 12.59 -31.02
C VAL A 277 1.29 12.44 -32.50
N VAL A 278 0.95 11.28 -33.04
CA VAL A 278 0.93 11.03 -34.48
C VAL A 278 -0.44 11.45 -35.01
N ASP A 279 -0.45 12.37 -35.96
CA ASP A 279 -1.69 12.75 -36.65
C ASP A 279 -2.22 11.54 -37.45
N ALA A 280 -3.44 11.14 -37.17
CA ALA A 280 -4.05 9.92 -37.70
C ALA A 280 -4.38 10.01 -39.23
N GLU A 281 -4.37 11.21 -39.83
CA GLU A 281 -4.67 11.41 -41.26
C GLU A 281 -3.40 11.66 -42.11
N THR A 282 -2.35 12.21 -41.53
CA THR A 282 -1.12 12.56 -42.27
C THR A 282 0.11 11.74 -41.89
N GLY A 283 0.11 11.03 -40.78
CA GLY A 283 1.26 10.25 -40.29
C GLY A 283 2.43 11.10 -39.77
N GLU A 284 2.27 12.40 -39.65
CA GLU A 284 3.33 13.31 -39.19
C GLU A 284 3.36 13.44 -37.66
N ILE A 285 4.60 13.49 -37.14
CA ILE A 285 4.88 13.68 -35.72
C ILE A 285 4.78 15.19 -35.38
N LYS A 286 3.84 15.60 -34.55
CA LYS A 286 3.76 16.97 -34.05
C LYS A 286 4.45 17.08 -32.70
N ASP A 287 5.63 17.72 -32.68
CA ASP A 287 6.28 18.18 -31.44
C ASP A 287 5.60 19.49 -30.99
N GLU A 288 4.89 19.46 -29.88
CA GLU A 288 4.48 20.71 -29.18
C GLU A 288 5.64 21.25 -28.36
N ALA A 289 6.50 22.04 -28.98
CA ALA A 289 7.30 23.03 -28.29
C ALA A 289 7.54 24.20 -29.26
N GLY A 290 6.70 25.21 -29.15
CA GLY A 290 6.88 26.44 -29.93
C GLY A 290 8.06 27.25 -29.50
N SER A 291 8.97 27.57 -30.43
CA SER A 291 9.50 28.91 -30.64
C SER A 291 10.36 28.93 -31.91
N ASN A 292 10.08 29.94 -32.72
CA ASN A 292 10.78 30.33 -33.96
C ASN A 292 12.31 30.35 -33.85
N ALA A 293 12.99 29.76 -34.81
CA ALA A 293 14.24 30.32 -35.34
C ALA A 293 14.44 29.86 -36.80
N SER A 294 14.61 30.87 -37.59
CA SER A 294 14.86 31.07 -39.00
C SER A 294 15.84 30.11 -39.66
N ALA A 295 15.56 29.87 -40.95
CA ALA A 295 16.34 29.17 -41.93
C ALA A 295 17.76 29.73 -42.13
N ALA A 296 18.72 28.84 -42.34
CA ALA A 296 19.91 29.12 -43.16
C ALA A 296 20.37 27.82 -43.85
N THR A 297 20.29 27.88 -45.17
CA THR A 297 20.76 26.96 -46.18
C THR A 297 22.27 26.78 -46.16
N ALA A 298 22.81 25.58 -46.29
CA ALA A 298 24.08 25.31 -46.94
C ALA A 298 24.21 23.83 -47.34
N GLU A 299 24.55 23.64 -48.60
CA GLU A 299 24.74 22.41 -49.35
C GLU A 299 25.99 21.59 -48.94
N PRO A 300 26.19 20.40 -49.52
CA PRO A 300 27.12 19.40 -48.99
C PRO A 300 28.49 19.45 -49.69
N GLN A 301 29.55 19.12 -48.98
CA GLN A 301 30.84 18.78 -49.61
C GLN A 301 31.32 17.38 -49.20
N THR A 302 31.59 16.64 -50.24
CA THR A 302 32.21 15.33 -50.37
C THR A 302 33.68 15.31 -50.06
N SER A 303 34.18 14.10 -49.78
CA SER A 303 35.54 13.53 -49.93
C SER A 303 36.33 13.39 -48.61
N SER A 304 37.02 12.37 -48.31
CA SER A 304 37.58 11.16 -48.88
C SER A 304 38.64 10.62 -47.90
N HIS A 305 38.71 9.31 -47.78
CA HIS A 305 39.86 8.46 -47.48
C HIS A 305 40.95 8.83 -46.45
N ARG A 306 41.21 7.97 -45.47
CA ARG A 306 42.41 7.09 -45.34
C ARG A 306 42.46 6.44 -43.94
N LYS A 307 42.38 5.15 -43.87
CA LYS A 307 43.34 4.06 -43.66
C LYS A 307 44.42 4.25 -42.57
N LEU A 308 44.38 3.22 -41.64
CA LEU A 308 45.52 2.53 -41.00
C LEU A 308 46.42 3.32 -39.99
N VAL A 309 46.48 2.92 -38.78
CA VAL A 309 47.30 1.82 -38.20
C VAL A 309 46.61 1.34 -36.96
#